data_8fefe55fe5a9969ffaf9a93afe06faf0
#
_entry.id   8fefe55fe5a9969ffaf9a93afe06faf0
#
_cell.length_a   1.000
_cell.length_b   1.000
_cell.length_c   1.000
_cell.angle_alpha   90.00
_cell.angle_beta   90.00
_cell.angle_gamma   90.00
#
_symmetry.space_group_name_H-M   'P 1'
#
loop_
_entity.id
_entity.type
_entity.pdbx_description
1 polymer ?
#
loop_
_entity_poly.entity_id
_entity_poly.type
_entity_poly.pdbx_seq_one_letter_code
_entity_poly.pdbx_strand_id
1 'polypeptide(L)'
;SVSNIGHCHPNVVNAIQQQAQTYMHTLVYGEFIQSPQVQLATYLSDLLPENLNSVYFTNSGAEATEGAMKLAKRYTGKSEIISCIHAYHGSTQGALSLLGDEFFKSAFRPLLPNTRQIRYNNLEDIELITERTAAIFLESVQAEAGVIVPTIEFLKAVRKKCDETGTLLVFDEIQTGCGRTGKLFAFEYFGIIPDIILLAKGLGG
;
A
#
# COMPACT_ATOMS: atom_id res chain seq x y z
N SER A 1 10.89 1.98 -12.57
CA SER A 1 10.46 1.52 -11.25
C SER A 1 9.17 0.68 -11.27
N VAL A 2 8.58 0.43 -12.45
CA VAL A 2 7.41 -0.44 -12.57
C VAL A 2 7.81 -1.89 -12.72
N SER A 3 8.73 -2.20 -13.63
CA SER A 3 9.21 -3.55 -13.88
C SER A 3 10.44 -3.85 -13.02
N ASN A 4 10.41 -4.94 -12.26
CA ASN A 4 11.52 -5.34 -11.39
C ASN A 4 12.42 -6.40 -12.05
N ILE A 5 11.89 -7.16 -13.01
CA ILE A 5 12.57 -8.29 -13.65
C ILE A 5 12.92 -8.04 -15.12
N GLY A 6 12.69 -6.83 -15.61
CA GLY A 6 12.99 -6.42 -16.98
C GLY A 6 11.78 -6.40 -17.90
N HIS A 7 11.94 -5.72 -19.04
CA HIS A 7 10.89 -5.60 -20.06
C HIS A 7 10.71 -6.93 -20.80
N CYS A 8 9.44 -7.36 -20.97
CA CYS A 8 9.08 -8.60 -21.67
C CYS A 8 9.84 -9.84 -21.17
N HIS A 9 9.94 -10.02 -19.84
CA HIS A 9 10.57 -11.23 -19.31
C HIS A 9 9.87 -12.48 -19.84
N PRO A 10 10.61 -13.47 -20.43
CA PRO A 10 10.00 -14.58 -21.16
C PRO A 10 9.00 -15.40 -20.33
N ASN A 11 9.27 -15.62 -19.06
CA ASN A 11 8.37 -16.38 -18.19
C ASN A 11 7.03 -15.65 -18.01
N VAL A 12 7.04 -14.31 -17.88
CA VAL A 12 5.81 -13.50 -17.76
C VAL A 12 5.02 -13.53 -19.07
N VAL A 13 5.70 -13.30 -20.20
CA VAL A 13 5.06 -13.35 -21.52
C VAL A 13 4.41 -14.71 -21.77
N ASN A 14 5.13 -15.81 -21.51
CA ASN A 14 4.62 -17.16 -21.68
C ASN A 14 3.42 -17.44 -20.76
N ALA A 15 3.48 -17.03 -19.50
CA ALA A 15 2.37 -17.20 -18.54
C ALA A 15 1.10 -16.46 -19.01
N ILE A 16 1.23 -15.22 -19.50
CA ILE A 16 0.12 -14.43 -20.04
C ILE A 16 -0.47 -15.13 -21.27
N GLN A 17 0.37 -15.59 -22.22
CA GLN A 17 -0.09 -16.26 -23.42
C GLN A 17 -0.85 -17.56 -23.10
N GLN A 18 -0.32 -18.39 -22.20
CA GLN A 18 -0.96 -19.63 -21.76
C GLN A 18 -2.30 -19.34 -21.06
N GLN A 19 -2.33 -18.38 -20.16
CA GLN A 19 -3.56 -18.03 -19.46
C GLN A 19 -4.63 -17.47 -20.41
N ALA A 20 -4.25 -16.63 -21.36
CA ALA A 20 -5.17 -16.06 -22.34
C ALA A 20 -5.78 -17.14 -23.26
N GLN A 21 -5.04 -18.23 -23.53
CA GLN A 21 -5.57 -19.38 -24.29
C GLN A 21 -6.48 -20.29 -23.44
N THR A 22 -6.28 -20.32 -22.13
CA THR A 22 -7.05 -21.18 -21.22
C THR A 22 -8.39 -20.55 -20.86
N TYR A 23 -8.36 -19.39 -20.27
CA TYR A 23 -9.50 -18.49 -20.03
C TYR A 23 -8.99 -17.11 -19.59
N MET A 24 -9.80 -16.08 -19.83
CA MET A 24 -9.50 -14.71 -19.41
C MET A 24 -10.31 -14.35 -18.16
N HIS A 25 -11.50 -13.79 -18.36
CA HIS A 25 -12.42 -13.42 -17.30
C HIS A 25 -13.70 -14.25 -17.39
N THR A 26 -14.14 -14.81 -16.27
CA THR A 26 -15.41 -15.55 -16.21
C THR A 26 -16.47 -14.75 -15.46
N LEU A 27 -16.32 -14.62 -14.13
CA LEU A 27 -17.29 -13.95 -13.28
C LEU A 27 -16.63 -13.36 -12.04
N VAL A 28 -17.02 -12.14 -11.67
CA VAL A 28 -16.39 -11.35 -10.58
C VAL A 28 -16.73 -11.88 -9.18
N TYR A 29 -17.95 -12.37 -9.00
CA TYR A 29 -18.54 -12.54 -7.66
C TYR A 29 -18.26 -13.88 -6.97
N GLY A 30 -17.31 -14.64 -7.46
CA GLY A 30 -16.80 -15.81 -6.75
C GLY A 30 -17.64 -17.09 -6.90
N GLU A 31 -18.59 -17.15 -7.81
CA GLU A 31 -19.32 -18.38 -8.17
C GLU A 31 -18.39 -19.41 -8.80
N PHE A 32 -17.31 -18.95 -9.41
CA PHE A 32 -16.25 -19.81 -9.97
C PHE A 32 -14.91 -19.51 -9.31
N ILE A 33 -14.18 -20.57 -8.97
CA ILE A 33 -12.80 -20.46 -8.50
C ILE A 33 -11.89 -20.21 -9.69
N GLN A 34 -11.25 -19.05 -9.72
CA GLN A 34 -10.26 -18.69 -10.74
C GLN A 34 -8.86 -18.97 -10.21
N SER A 35 -8.20 -19.99 -10.74
CA SER A 35 -6.92 -20.49 -10.24
C SER A 35 -5.83 -19.44 -10.09
N PRO A 36 -5.60 -18.49 -11.03
CA PRO A 36 -4.52 -17.51 -10.88
C PRO A 36 -4.67 -16.63 -9.66
N GLN A 37 -5.89 -16.17 -9.35
CA GLN A 37 -6.13 -15.33 -8.17
C GLN A 37 -5.90 -16.12 -6.87
N VAL A 38 -6.44 -17.35 -6.81
CA VAL A 38 -6.28 -18.21 -5.62
C VAL A 38 -4.80 -18.55 -5.40
N GLN A 39 -4.08 -18.93 -6.45
CA GLN A 39 -2.65 -19.25 -6.37
C GLN A 39 -1.83 -18.04 -5.92
N LEU A 40 -2.07 -16.86 -6.48
CA LEU A 40 -1.37 -15.65 -6.07
C LEU A 40 -1.69 -15.26 -4.62
N ALA A 41 -2.96 -15.35 -4.21
CA ALA A 41 -3.35 -15.06 -2.83
C ALA A 41 -2.69 -16.01 -1.84
N THR A 42 -2.69 -17.31 -2.12
CA THR A 42 -2.01 -18.32 -1.30
C THR A 42 -0.50 -18.02 -1.22
N TYR A 43 0.12 -17.80 -2.36
CA TYR A 43 1.56 -17.52 -2.42
C TYR A 43 1.96 -16.26 -1.62
N LEU A 44 1.17 -15.19 -1.73
CA LEU A 44 1.39 -13.97 -0.94
C LEU A 44 1.19 -14.22 0.57
N SER A 45 0.15 -14.95 0.94
CA SER A 45 -0.11 -15.28 2.35
C SER A 45 1.00 -16.14 2.97
N ASP A 46 1.58 -17.05 2.20
CA ASP A 46 2.69 -17.90 2.65
C ASP A 46 4.01 -17.12 2.82
N LEU A 47 4.19 -16.02 2.08
CA LEU A 47 5.38 -15.18 2.12
C LEU A 47 5.29 -14.05 3.15
N LEU A 48 4.10 -13.66 3.55
CA LEU A 48 3.84 -12.55 4.45
C LEU A 48 3.69 -13.03 5.91
N PRO A 49 3.86 -12.14 6.90
CA PRO A 49 3.55 -12.45 8.29
C PRO A 49 2.10 -12.94 8.47
N GLU A 50 1.86 -13.80 9.45
CA GLU A 50 0.58 -14.49 9.70
C GLU A 50 -0.63 -13.53 9.79
N ASN A 51 -0.45 -12.33 10.27
CA ASN A 51 -1.51 -11.31 10.33
C ASN A 51 -1.89 -10.72 8.96
N LEU A 52 -1.08 -10.91 7.92
CA LEU A 52 -1.31 -10.46 6.55
C LEU A 52 -1.75 -11.64 5.65
N ASN A 53 -2.82 -12.32 6.04
CA ASN A 53 -3.28 -13.59 5.45
C ASN A 53 -4.50 -13.45 4.53
N SER A 54 -4.92 -12.24 4.22
CA SER A 54 -6.09 -11.98 3.38
C SER A 54 -5.73 -11.05 2.23
N VAL A 55 -6.08 -11.43 1.01
CA VAL A 55 -5.75 -10.68 -0.21
C VAL A 55 -7.01 -10.13 -0.85
N TYR A 56 -7.00 -8.83 -1.17
CA TYR A 56 -8.04 -8.15 -1.92
C TYR A 56 -7.45 -7.62 -3.23
N PHE A 57 -7.93 -8.12 -4.36
CA PHE A 57 -7.45 -7.74 -5.68
C PHE A 57 -8.14 -6.49 -6.20
N THR A 58 -7.34 -5.60 -6.77
CA THR A 58 -7.76 -4.36 -7.44
C THR A 58 -7.04 -4.24 -8.78
N ASN A 59 -7.39 -3.21 -9.58
CA ASN A 59 -6.81 -3.04 -10.92
C ASN A 59 -5.56 -2.13 -10.93
N SER A 60 -5.29 -1.42 -9.84
CA SER A 60 -4.15 -0.51 -9.77
C SER A 60 -3.72 -0.25 -8.32
N GLY A 61 -2.51 0.30 -8.15
CA GLY A 61 -2.04 0.74 -6.84
C GLY A 61 -2.91 1.86 -6.25
N ALA A 62 -3.43 2.77 -7.07
CA ALA A 62 -4.36 3.81 -6.61
C ALA A 62 -5.66 3.19 -6.06
N GLU A 63 -6.23 2.19 -6.73
CA GLU A 63 -7.39 1.45 -6.22
C GLU A 63 -7.07 0.66 -4.94
N ALA A 64 -5.86 0.11 -4.82
CA ALA A 64 -5.43 -0.54 -3.59
C ALA A 64 -5.40 0.46 -2.42
N THR A 65 -4.90 1.67 -2.65
CA THR A 65 -4.96 2.78 -1.67
C THR A 65 -6.40 3.12 -1.29
N GLU A 66 -7.30 3.29 -2.27
CA GLU A 66 -8.74 3.55 -2.02
C GLU A 66 -9.38 2.42 -1.21
N GLY A 67 -9.08 1.17 -1.56
CA GLY A 67 -9.55 -0.02 -0.85
C GLY A 67 -9.11 -0.03 0.61
N ALA A 68 -7.83 0.24 0.85
CA ALA A 68 -7.27 0.30 2.20
C ALA A 68 -7.86 1.45 3.04
N MET A 69 -8.07 2.63 2.44
CA MET A 69 -8.75 3.75 3.11
C MET A 69 -10.16 3.37 3.56
N LYS A 70 -10.93 2.74 2.67
CA LYS A 70 -12.29 2.28 2.95
C LYS A 70 -12.31 1.19 4.02
N LEU A 71 -11.41 0.21 3.90
CA LEU A 71 -11.27 -0.88 4.87
C LEU A 71 -10.93 -0.34 6.26
N ALA A 72 -9.94 0.55 6.35
CA ALA A 72 -9.52 1.15 7.61
C ALA A 72 -10.68 1.90 8.30
N LYS A 73 -11.40 2.74 7.56
CA LYS A 73 -12.57 3.45 8.09
C LYS A 73 -13.67 2.49 8.53
N ARG A 74 -13.96 1.46 7.75
CA ARG A 74 -14.99 0.47 8.07
C ARG A 74 -14.65 -0.34 9.31
N TYR A 75 -13.39 -0.79 9.41
CA TYR A 75 -12.92 -1.63 10.50
C TYR A 75 -12.83 -0.87 11.82
N THR A 76 -12.27 0.34 11.79
CA THR A 76 -12.04 1.13 13.02
C THR A 76 -13.25 1.95 13.44
N GLY A 77 -14.21 2.24 12.54
CA GLY A 77 -15.29 3.19 12.77
C GLY A 77 -14.84 4.66 12.80
N LYS A 78 -13.58 4.93 12.47
CA LYS A 78 -12.95 6.25 12.51
C LYS A 78 -12.89 6.87 11.10
N SER A 79 -12.66 8.18 11.00
CA SER A 79 -12.71 8.87 9.71
C SER A 79 -11.41 9.53 9.26
N GLU A 80 -10.49 9.84 10.19
CA GLU A 80 -9.24 10.53 9.84
C GLU A 80 -8.23 9.56 9.23
N ILE A 81 -7.59 10.00 8.15
CA ILE A 81 -6.46 9.29 7.53
C ILE A 81 -5.25 10.21 7.55
N ILE A 82 -4.12 9.67 7.98
CA ILE A 82 -2.83 10.38 7.99
C ILE A 82 -1.94 9.82 6.88
N SER A 83 -1.23 10.69 6.20
CA SER A 83 -0.13 10.37 5.26
C SER A 83 1.07 11.25 5.54
N CYS A 84 2.13 11.16 4.75
CA CYS A 84 3.31 12.00 4.95
C CYS A 84 3.40 13.12 3.91
N ILE A 85 4.03 14.22 4.30
CA ILE A 85 4.47 15.26 3.37
C ILE A 85 5.36 14.61 2.31
N HIS A 86 5.20 15.01 1.05
CA HIS A 86 5.84 14.45 -0.14
C HIS A 86 5.48 12.98 -0.45
N ALA A 87 4.50 12.40 0.23
CA ALA A 87 4.03 11.04 -0.09
C ALA A 87 3.35 11.00 -1.46
N TYR A 88 3.45 9.83 -2.11
CA TYR A 88 2.70 9.51 -3.34
C TYR A 88 1.99 8.16 -3.19
N HIS A 89 0.66 8.17 -3.19
CA HIS A 89 -0.18 6.98 -3.01
C HIS A 89 -1.15 6.72 -4.17
N GLY A 90 -1.04 7.48 -5.24
CA GLY A 90 -1.91 7.38 -6.41
C GLY A 90 -2.62 8.69 -6.74
N SER A 91 -3.34 8.71 -7.87
CA SER A 91 -3.95 9.92 -8.44
C SER A 91 -5.47 9.83 -8.64
N THR A 92 -6.15 8.81 -8.12
CA THR A 92 -7.61 8.81 -7.96
C THR A 92 -8.00 9.82 -6.88
N GLN A 93 -9.25 10.25 -6.86
CA GLN A 93 -9.69 11.37 -5.98
C GLN A 93 -9.36 11.12 -4.49
N GLY A 94 -9.54 9.90 -3.99
CA GLY A 94 -9.21 9.58 -2.61
C GLY A 94 -7.70 9.43 -2.38
N ALA A 95 -7.00 8.69 -3.24
CA ALA A 95 -5.55 8.56 -3.15
C ALA A 95 -4.84 9.92 -3.31
N LEU A 96 -5.35 10.77 -4.22
CA LEU A 96 -4.87 12.15 -4.39
C LEU A 96 -5.00 12.99 -3.11
N SER A 97 -6.03 12.70 -2.30
CA SER A 97 -6.22 13.40 -1.03
C SER A 97 -5.10 13.12 -0.02
N LEU A 98 -4.43 11.98 -0.16
CA LEU A 98 -3.29 11.57 0.68
C LEU A 98 -1.95 12.09 0.17
N LEU A 99 -1.86 12.62 -1.07
CA LEU A 99 -0.62 13.17 -1.59
C LEU A 99 -0.11 14.31 -0.71
N GLY A 100 1.20 14.33 -0.53
CA GLY A 100 1.86 15.32 0.33
C GLY A 100 2.24 16.63 -0.35
N ASP A 101 2.01 16.78 -1.66
CA ASP A 101 2.40 17.96 -2.44
C ASP A 101 1.17 18.63 -3.06
N GLU A 102 1.00 19.93 -2.76
CA GLU A 102 -0.10 20.75 -3.31
C GLU A 102 0.00 20.96 -4.81
N PHE A 103 1.19 20.88 -5.39
CA PHE A 103 1.37 20.99 -6.84
C PHE A 103 0.51 19.98 -7.60
N PHE A 104 0.39 18.75 -7.07
CA PHE A 104 -0.38 17.68 -7.73
C PHE A 104 -1.87 17.71 -7.43
N LYS A 105 -2.31 18.39 -6.38
CA LYS A 105 -3.70 18.27 -5.89
C LYS A 105 -4.52 19.56 -5.84
N SER A 106 -3.88 20.72 -5.88
CA SER A 106 -4.59 22.00 -5.71
C SER A 106 -5.68 22.24 -6.76
N ALA A 107 -5.45 21.84 -8.02
CA ALA A 107 -6.41 22.00 -9.11
C ALA A 107 -7.65 21.08 -9.01
N PHE A 108 -7.61 20.05 -8.15
CA PHE A 108 -8.65 19.04 -8.05
C PHE A 108 -9.48 19.15 -6.76
N ARG A 109 -9.35 20.24 -6.05
CA ARG A 109 -10.15 20.51 -4.85
C ARG A 109 -11.64 20.77 -5.19
N PRO A 110 -12.61 20.37 -4.33
CA PRO A 110 -12.40 19.80 -3.01
C PRO A 110 -11.99 18.33 -3.04
N LEU A 111 -11.07 17.95 -2.16
CA LEU A 111 -10.62 16.58 -1.93
C LEU A 111 -11.34 15.98 -0.72
N LEU A 112 -11.03 14.73 -0.37
CA LEU A 112 -11.66 14.07 0.78
C LEU A 112 -11.35 14.83 2.08
N PRO A 113 -12.37 15.05 2.94
CA PRO A 113 -12.14 15.62 4.26
C PRO A 113 -11.43 14.64 5.20
N ASN A 114 -10.95 15.16 6.33
CA ASN A 114 -10.28 14.38 7.37
C ASN A 114 -9.02 13.65 6.87
N THR A 115 -8.28 14.27 5.96
CA THR A 115 -6.92 13.87 5.61
C THR A 115 -5.93 14.84 6.23
N ARG A 116 -4.85 14.32 6.80
CA ARG A 116 -3.77 15.10 7.43
C ARG A 116 -2.42 14.59 6.99
N GLN A 117 -1.44 15.47 6.88
CA GLN A 117 -0.06 15.10 6.61
C GLN A 117 0.82 15.35 7.83
N ILE A 118 1.81 14.46 8.02
CA ILE A 118 2.89 14.58 8.98
C ILE A 118 4.24 14.59 8.25
N ARG A 119 5.26 15.11 8.88
CA ARG A 119 6.63 15.06 8.34
C ARG A 119 7.19 13.65 8.48
N TYR A 120 7.75 13.11 7.41
CA TYR A 120 8.44 11.83 7.46
C TYR A 120 9.71 11.94 8.31
N ASN A 121 10.01 10.93 9.12
CA ASN A 121 11.13 10.93 10.09
C ASN A 121 11.04 11.99 11.22
N ASN A 122 9.88 12.57 11.46
CA ASN A 122 9.69 13.53 12.55
C ASN A 122 8.94 12.89 13.73
N LEU A 123 9.58 12.79 14.88
CA LEU A 123 9.00 12.15 16.07
C LEU A 123 7.93 13.00 16.74
N GLU A 124 8.01 14.33 16.62
CA GLU A 124 7.02 15.24 17.23
C GLU A 124 5.65 15.10 16.55
N ASP A 125 5.64 14.90 15.24
CA ASP A 125 4.41 14.80 14.47
C ASP A 125 3.63 13.50 14.75
N ILE A 126 4.25 12.50 15.37
CA ILE A 126 3.59 11.24 15.75
C ILE A 126 2.44 11.50 16.75
N GLU A 127 2.52 12.53 17.56
CA GLU A 127 1.43 12.92 18.46
C GLU A 127 0.15 13.37 17.74
N LEU A 128 0.23 13.63 16.45
CA LEU A 128 -0.95 13.90 15.60
C LEU A 128 -1.77 12.65 15.31
N ILE A 129 -1.20 11.45 15.50
CA ILE A 129 -1.94 10.17 15.45
C ILE A 129 -2.74 10.06 16.76
N THR A 130 -4.06 10.03 16.64
CA THR A 130 -4.97 10.04 17.78
C THR A 130 -6.03 8.96 17.67
N GLU A 131 -6.85 8.79 18.68
CA GLU A 131 -7.99 7.87 18.66
C GLU A 131 -9.02 8.16 17.56
N ARG A 132 -8.96 9.31 16.88
CA ARG A 132 -9.79 9.65 15.72
C ARG A 132 -9.20 9.14 14.41
N THR A 133 -7.93 8.76 14.41
CA THR A 133 -7.19 8.32 13.22
C THR A 133 -7.53 6.87 12.91
N ALA A 134 -8.11 6.62 11.73
CA ALA A 134 -8.43 5.29 11.23
C ALA A 134 -7.17 4.56 10.77
N ALA A 135 -6.32 5.25 10.01
CA ALA A 135 -5.06 4.68 9.51
C ALA A 135 -4.01 5.77 9.25
N ILE A 136 -2.76 5.37 9.33
CA ILE A 136 -1.63 6.10 8.77
C ILE A 136 -1.05 5.32 7.58
N PHE A 137 -0.87 6.02 6.45
CA PHE A 137 -0.27 5.49 5.23
C PHE A 137 1.18 5.94 5.15
N LEU A 138 2.09 5.00 5.06
CA LEU A 138 3.53 5.23 4.92
C LEU A 138 4.08 4.44 3.72
N GLU A 139 4.89 5.09 2.89
CA GLU A 139 5.80 4.36 2.01
C GLU A 139 6.93 3.78 2.87
N SER A 140 7.29 2.51 2.67
CA SER A 140 8.44 1.90 3.39
C SER A 140 9.76 2.63 3.11
N VAL A 141 9.87 3.24 1.93
CA VAL A 141 10.85 4.27 1.57
C VAL A 141 10.11 5.26 0.69
N GLN A 142 10.13 6.55 1.02
CA GLN A 142 9.52 7.56 0.15
C GLN A 142 10.33 7.69 -1.14
N ALA A 143 9.82 7.11 -2.22
CA ALA A 143 10.54 7.03 -3.47
C ALA A 143 10.45 8.34 -4.28
N GLU A 144 9.23 8.85 -4.50
CA GLU A 144 9.00 10.05 -5.32
C GLU A 144 9.52 11.33 -4.64
N ALA A 145 9.65 11.33 -3.32
CA ALA A 145 10.24 12.43 -2.54
C ALA A 145 11.77 12.57 -2.68
N GLY A 146 12.42 11.64 -3.40
CA GLY A 146 13.89 11.64 -3.58
C GLY A 146 14.59 10.52 -2.80
N VAL A 147 13.92 9.37 -2.60
CA VAL A 147 14.45 8.17 -1.93
C VAL A 147 14.79 8.45 -0.46
N ILE A 148 13.79 8.84 0.32
CA ILE A 148 13.96 9.09 1.74
C ILE A 148 13.72 7.79 2.51
N VAL A 149 14.77 7.30 3.16
CA VAL A 149 14.72 6.09 4.00
C VAL A 149 14.23 6.45 5.40
N PRO A 150 13.30 5.68 5.98
CA PRO A 150 12.84 5.93 7.34
C PRO A 150 13.92 5.57 8.38
N THR A 151 13.94 6.29 9.49
CA THR A 151 14.70 5.85 10.66
C THR A 151 13.92 4.76 11.38
N ILE A 152 14.64 3.82 11.99
CA ILE A 152 14.01 2.73 12.76
C ILE A 152 13.24 3.27 13.97
N GLU A 153 13.73 4.37 14.57
CA GLU A 153 13.11 5.05 15.69
C GLU A 153 11.74 5.61 15.29
N PHE A 154 11.65 6.25 14.12
CA PHE A 154 10.40 6.78 13.60
C PHE A 154 9.37 5.67 13.39
N LEU A 155 9.74 4.60 12.70
CA LEU A 155 8.82 3.48 12.44
C LEU A 155 8.37 2.79 13.72
N LYS A 156 9.27 2.58 14.69
CA LYS A 156 8.92 2.01 16.00
C LYS A 156 7.95 2.92 16.76
N ALA A 157 8.17 4.23 16.73
CA ALA A 157 7.30 5.19 17.39
C ALA A 157 5.92 5.24 16.71
N VAL A 158 5.85 5.20 15.37
CA VAL A 158 4.58 5.10 14.64
C VAL A 158 3.84 3.82 15.01
N ARG A 159 4.51 2.64 14.96
CA ARG A 159 3.84 1.36 15.30
C ARG A 159 3.28 1.39 16.70
N LYS A 160 4.10 1.83 17.67
CA LYS A 160 3.67 1.97 19.06
C LYS A 160 2.45 2.89 19.20
N LYS A 161 2.47 4.05 18.55
CA LYS A 161 1.34 5.00 18.61
C LYS A 161 0.09 4.44 17.95
N CYS A 162 0.24 3.71 16.86
CA CYS A 162 -0.87 3.00 16.21
C CYS A 162 -1.50 1.98 17.16
N ASP A 163 -0.69 1.20 17.88
CA ASP A 163 -1.17 0.21 18.84
C ASP A 163 -1.91 0.87 20.00
N GLU A 164 -1.37 1.99 20.54
CA GLU A 164 -1.98 2.75 21.63
C GLU A 164 -3.33 3.37 21.26
N THR A 165 -3.47 3.84 20.02
CA THR A 165 -4.66 4.56 19.57
C THR A 165 -5.65 3.69 18.82
N GLY A 166 -5.33 2.43 18.51
CA GLY A 166 -6.13 1.57 17.63
C GLY A 166 -6.20 2.12 16.20
N THR A 167 -5.10 2.70 15.73
CA THR A 167 -4.92 3.19 14.35
C THR A 167 -4.27 2.09 13.51
N LEU A 168 -4.71 1.87 12.28
CA LEU A 168 -4.07 0.89 11.40
C LEU A 168 -2.82 1.48 10.74
N LEU A 169 -1.72 0.73 10.76
CA LEU A 169 -0.52 1.04 10.00
C LEU A 169 -0.62 0.40 8.61
N VAL A 170 -0.62 1.23 7.58
CA VAL A 170 -0.63 0.81 6.18
C VAL A 170 0.74 1.09 5.57
N PHE A 171 1.43 0.03 5.11
CA PHE A 171 2.63 0.22 4.31
C PHE A 171 2.31 0.17 2.82
N ASP A 172 2.66 1.25 2.13
CA ASP A 172 2.63 1.33 0.69
C ASP A 172 3.93 0.78 0.11
N GLU A 173 3.88 -0.47 -0.29
CA GLU A 173 4.97 -1.20 -0.95
C GLU A 173 4.76 -1.30 -2.47
N ILE A 174 3.91 -0.45 -3.04
CA ILE A 174 3.63 -0.43 -4.48
C ILE A 174 4.91 -0.25 -5.28
N GLN A 175 5.83 0.59 -4.80
CA GLN A 175 7.12 0.82 -5.46
C GLN A 175 8.27 0.06 -4.81
N THR A 176 8.26 -0.11 -3.51
CA THR A 176 9.38 -0.68 -2.74
C THR A 176 9.32 -2.19 -2.63
N GLY A 177 8.17 -2.80 -2.84
CA GLY A 177 7.96 -4.24 -2.80
C GLY A 177 8.47 -5.00 -4.02
N CYS A 178 8.21 -6.30 -4.03
CA CYS A 178 8.53 -7.22 -5.12
C CYS A 178 10.03 -7.20 -5.51
N GLY A 179 10.92 -7.14 -4.52
CA GLY A 179 12.37 -7.23 -4.72
C GLY A 179 13.06 -5.93 -5.07
N ARG A 180 12.36 -4.79 -5.19
CA ARG A 180 12.94 -3.50 -5.60
C ARG A 180 14.12 -3.05 -4.71
N THR A 181 14.03 -3.30 -3.42
CA THR A 181 15.04 -2.86 -2.44
C THR A 181 16.05 -3.96 -2.09
N GLY A 182 15.96 -5.15 -2.70
CA GLY A 182 16.82 -6.30 -2.43
C GLY A 182 16.23 -7.34 -1.49
N LYS A 183 15.16 -7.01 -0.74
CA LYS A 183 14.28 -7.96 -0.08
C LYS A 183 12.95 -8.02 -0.80
N LEU A 184 12.17 -9.08 -0.56
CA LEU A 184 10.87 -9.23 -1.21
C LEU A 184 9.96 -8.06 -0.86
N PHE A 185 9.92 -7.66 0.41
CA PHE A 185 9.23 -6.48 0.89
C PHE A 185 10.19 -5.59 1.69
N ALA A 186 10.12 -4.27 1.49
CA ALA A 186 11.04 -3.34 2.14
C ALA A 186 10.85 -3.27 3.66
N PHE A 187 9.64 -3.50 4.19
CA PHE A 187 9.39 -3.51 5.63
C PHE A 187 10.22 -4.56 6.39
N GLU A 188 10.69 -5.61 5.71
CA GLU A 188 11.55 -6.63 6.31
C GLU A 188 12.89 -6.08 6.83
N TYR A 189 13.37 -4.95 6.29
CA TYR A 189 14.58 -4.29 6.80
C TYR A 189 14.39 -3.70 8.20
N PHE A 190 13.18 -3.34 8.52
CA PHE A 190 12.86 -2.59 9.75
C PHE A 190 12.29 -3.48 10.85
N GLY A 191 11.80 -4.68 10.51
CA GLY A 191 11.16 -5.58 11.46
C GLY A 191 9.85 -5.03 12.05
N ILE A 192 9.20 -4.10 11.33
CA ILE A 192 7.91 -3.52 11.71
C ILE A 192 6.84 -4.11 10.80
N ILE A 193 5.87 -4.80 11.39
CA ILE A 193 4.79 -5.45 10.63
C ILE A 193 3.61 -4.48 10.54
N PRO A 194 3.12 -4.18 9.32
CA PRO A 194 1.92 -3.37 9.14
C PRO A 194 0.63 -4.18 9.37
N ASP A 195 -0.48 -3.49 9.50
CA ASP A 195 -1.82 -4.09 9.50
C ASP A 195 -2.35 -4.32 8.08
N ILE A 196 -1.91 -3.49 7.13
CA ILE A 196 -2.25 -3.58 5.71
C ILE A 196 -0.98 -3.30 4.89
N ILE A 197 -0.78 -4.07 3.83
CA ILE A 197 0.27 -3.83 2.84
C ILE A 197 -0.36 -3.60 1.46
N LEU A 198 0.12 -2.59 0.73
CA LEU A 198 -0.30 -2.30 -0.64
C LEU A 198 0.77 -2.76 -1.61
N LEU A 199 0.36 -3.51 -2.63
CA LEU A 199 1.25 -4.05 -3.66
C LEU A 199 0.72 -3.71 -5.05
N ALA A 200 1.62 -3.40 -5.99
CA ALA A 200 1.34 -3.21 -7.41
C ALA A 200 2.65 -3.20 -8.20
N LYS A 201 2.72 -2.45 -9.30
CA LYS A 201 3.93 -2.28 -10.14
C LYS A 201 4.63 -3.63 -10.41
N GLY A 202 5.75 -3.89 -9.74
CA GLY A 202 6.54 -5.10 -9.90
C GLY A 202 5.83 -6.42 -9.60
N LEU A 203 4.64 -6.39 -8.99
CA LEU A 203 3.83 -7.59 -8.71
C LEU A 203 3.39 -8.29 -10.01
N GLY A 204 3.15 -7.53 -11.06
CA GLY A 204 2.72 -8.06 -12.37
C GLY A 204 3.87 -8.37 -13.34
N GLY A 205 5.12 -8.13 -12.98
CA GLY A 205 6.31 -8.38 -13.80
C GLY A 205 6.85 -7.17 -14.57
#